data_ccf15bff1661e35ad85b90dc42e68576
#
_entry.id   ccf15bff1661e35ad85b90dc42e68576
#
_cell.length_a   1.000
_cell.length_b   1.000
_cell.length_c   1.000
_cell.angle_alpha   90.00
_cell.angle_beta   90.00
_cell.angle_gamma   90.00
#
_symmetry.space_group_name_H-M   'P 1'
#
loop_
_entity.id
_entity.type
_entity.pdbx_description
1 polymer ?
#
loop_
_entity_poly.entity_id
_entity_poly.type
_entity_poly.pdbx_seq_one_letter_code
_entity_poly.pdbx_strand_id
1 'polypeptide(L)'
;MALVARLWHFLPLGRGTVLGLRLLMGASGSRGRCGLWRLRGFEVMGNPGTFKRGLLFSALSYLGFETYQVISQAAVVHATAKVEEILEQADYLYESGETEKLYRLLISYKESEDAELLWRLARASRDIAQLSRTSEEEKKRLVYEALEYAKRALEKNESSFAAHKWYAICISDVGDYEGIKVKIANAYIIKEHFEKAIELNPKDATSIHLMGIWCYTFAEMPWYQRKIAKMLFATPPNSTYEEIQTEAAQLLTSFSVKN
;
A
#
# COMPACT_ATOMS: atom_id res chain seq x y z
N MET A 1 -4.88 -9.34 13.35
CA MET A 1 -5.83 -10.46 13.07
C MET A 1 -6.10 -10.63 11.57
N ALA A 2 -6.11 -9.59 10.73
CA ALA A 2 -6.35 -9.72 9.28
C ALA A 2 -5.16 -10.30 8.48
N LEU A 3 -3.93 -10.19 8.94
CA LEU A 3 -2.74 -10.71 8.29
C LEU A 3 -2.63 -12.25 8.38
N VAL A 4 -3.10 -12.84 9.46
CA VAL A 4 -3.09 -14.30 9.66
C VAL A 4 -4.07 -14.99 8.70
N ALA A 5 -5.18 -14.35 8.37
CA ALA A 5 -6.16 -14.89 7.42
C ALA A 5 -5.65 -14.92 5.97
N ARG A 6 -4.75 -14.01 5.57
CA ARG A 6 -4.17 -13.99 4.22
C ARG A 6 -3.06 -15.01 4.01
N LEU A 7 -2.33 -15.38 5.05
CA LEU A 7 -1.32 -16.44 4.98
C LEU A 7 -1.92 -17.83 4.77
N TRP A 8 -3.16 -18.04 5.20
CA TRP A 8 -3.86 -19.29 4.98
C TRP A 8 -4.34 -19.50 3.54
N HIS A 9 -4.46 -18.44 2.74
CA HIS A 9 -4.82 -18.55 1.33
C HIS A 9 -3.66 -18.87 0.40
N PHE A 10 -2.42 -18.70 0.85
CA PHE A 10 -1.21 -18.99 0.05
C PHE A 10 -0.53 -20.32 0.38
N LEU A 11 -0.93 -21.00 1.44
CA LEU A 11 -0.63 -22.41 1.54
C LEU A 11 -1.58 -23.12 0.57
N PRO A 12 -1.09 -23.77 -0.49
CA PRO A 12 -1.90 -24.75 -1.13
C PRO A 12 -2.25 -25.71 0.00
N LEU A 13 -3.51 -25.73 0.39
CA LEU A 13 -4.09 -26.88 1.02
C LEU A 13 -3.75 -28.01 0.05
N GLY A 14 -2.58 -28.60 0.27
CA GLY A 14 -2.29 -29.90 -0.26
C GLY A 14 -3.53 -30.68 0.14
N ARG A 15 -4.40 -30.87 -0.82
CA ARG A 15 -5.39 -31.93 -0.71
C ARG A 15 -4.56 -33.12 -0.33
N GLY A 16 -4.46 -33.29 0.98
CA GLY A 16 -3.94 -34.51 1.53
C GLY A 16 -4.67 -35.56 0.75
N THR A 17 -3.93 -36.27 -0.02
CA THR A 17 -4.30 -37.59 -0.40
C THR A 17 -4.53 -38.30 0.92
N VAL A 18 -5.70 -38.07 1.48
CA VAL A 18 -6.36 -39.07 2.27
C VAL A 18 -6.45 -40.20 1.28
N LEU A 19 -5.47 -41.08 1.35
CA LEU A 19 -5.60 -42.44 0.93
C LEU A 19 -6.79 -42.97 1.72
N GLY A 20 -7.95 -42.54 1.27
CA GLY A 20 -9.21 -43.10 1.68
C GLY A 20 -9.11 -44.53 1.21
N LEU A 21 -8.95 -45.44 2.17
CA LEU A 21 -9.36 -46.81 2.01
C LEU A 21 -10.82 -46.75 1.56
N ARG A 22 -11.04 -46.69 0.25
CA ARG A 22 -12.30 -47.04 -0.34
C ARG A 22 -12.45 -48.53 -0.15
N LEU A 23 -13.06 -48.93 0.93
CA LEU A 23 -13.78 -50.16 1.02
C LEU A 23 -14.78 -50.20 -0.12
N LEU A 24 -14.38 -50.79 -1.24
CA LEU A 24 -15.29 -51.25 -2.27
C LEU A 24 -16.11 -52.39 -1.68
N MET A 25 -17.25 -52.04 -1.12
CA MET A 25 -18.36 -52.97 -0.96
C MET A 25 -18.97 -53.19 -2.34
N GLY A 26 -18.41 -54.08 -3.12
CA GLY A 26 -19.02 -54.69 -4.25
C GLY A 26 -19.78 -55.92 -3.78
N ALA A 27 -21.08 -55.75 -3.62
CA ALA A 27 -21.96 -56.92 -3.47
C ALA A 27 -22.11 -57.59 -4.84
N SER A 28 -21.48 -58.74 -5.01
CA SER A 28 -21.87 -59.71 -5.98
C SER A 28 -21.64 -61.10 -5.37
N GLY A 29 -22.74 -61.81 -5.23
CA GLY A 29 -22.74 -63.13 -4.67
C GLY A 29 -22.09 -64.16 -5.61
N SER A 30 -21.25 -65.00 -5.06
CA SER A 30 -21.17 -66.39 -5.46
C SER A 30 -20.55 -67.22 -4.32
N ARG A 31 -21.22 -68.32 -4.10
CA ARG A 31 -20.89 -69.37 -3.12
C ARG A 31 -19.51 -69.94 -3.41
N GLY A 32 -18.68 -70.11 -2.35
CA GLY A 32 -17.53 -70.99 -2.50
C GLY A 32 -16.50 -70.88 -1.41
N ARG A 33 -16.53 -71.83 -0.49
CA ARG A 33 -15.43 -72.37 0.35
C ARG A 33 -14.72 -71.43 1.35
N CYS A 34 -14.98 -71.76 2.59
CA CYS A 34 -14.12 -71.46 3.73
C CYS A 34 -12.64 -71.76 3.44
N GLY A 35 -11.87 -70.72 3.26
CA GLY A 35 -10.42 -70.77 3.34
C GLY A 35 -9.99 -69.85 4.49
N LEU A 36 -9.49 -70.46 5.57
CA LEU A 36 -8.87 -69.74 6.67
C LEU A 36 -7.67 -68.93 6.11
N TRP A 37 -7.91 -67.64 5.86
CA TRP A 37 -6.79 -66.74 5.65
C TRP A 37 -6.22 -66.38 7.01
N ARG A 38 -5.10 -67.03 7.38
CA ARG A 38 -4.22 -66.55 8.44
C ARG A 38 -3.77 -65.16 8.04
N LEU A 39 -4.28 -64.16 8.75
CA LEU A 39 -3.67 -62.82 8.81
C LEU A 39 -2.23 -63.02 9.34
N ARG A 40 -1.29 -63.09 8.44
CA ARG A 40 0.11 -62.88 8.80
C ARG A 40 0.21 -61.43 9.24
N GLY A 41 0.30 -61.24 10.57
CA GLY A 41 0.69 -59.97 11.10
C GLY A 41 2.01 -59.56 10.46
N PHE A 42 1.98 -58.42 9.74
CA PHE A 42 3.21 -57.73 9.42
C PHE A 42 3.77 -57.24 10.76
N GLU A 43 4.61 -58.07 11.36
CA GLU A 43 5.53 -57.55 12.35
C GLU A 43 6.50 -56.64 11.63
N VAL A 44 6.17 -55.32 11.67
CA VAL A 44 7.13 -54.28 11.38
C VAL A 44 8.13 -54.35 12.55
N MET A 45 9.12 -55.21 12.44
CA MET A 45 10.32 -55.13 13.25
C MET A 45 11.07 -53.87 12.88
N GLY A 46 10.50 -52.73 13.23
CA GLY A 46 11.18 -51.44 13.22
C GLY A 46 12.22 -51.49 14.34
N ASN A 47 13.50 -51.44 13.96
CA ASN A 47 14.59 -51.33 14.91
C ASN A 47 14.29 -50.18 15.88
N PRO A 48 14.10 -50.40 17.19
CA PRO A 48 13.68 -49.39 18.14
C PRO A 48 14.63 -48.17 18.18
N GLY A 49 15.85 -48.31 17.70
CA GLY A 49 16.82 -47.23 17.55
C GLY A 49 16.50 -46.26 16.42
N THR A 50 15.94 -46.72 15.31
CA THR A 50 15.55 -45.85 14.18
C THR A 50 14.30 -45.03 14.49
N PHE A 51 13.34 -45.64 15.20
CA PHE A 51 12.13 -44.94 15.65
C PHE A 51 12.46 -43.82 16.65
N LYS A 52 13.31 -44.09 17.65
CA LYS A 52 13.79 -43.10 18.61
C LYS A 52 14.56 -41.95 17.93
N ARG A 53 15.41 -42.25 16.94
CA ARG A 53 16.12 -41.24 16.14
C ARG A 53 15.15 -40.38 15.30
N GLY A 54 14.15 -40.99 14.69
CA GLY A 54 13.11 -40.28 13.93
C GLY A 54 12.32 -39.30 14.80
N LEU A 55 11.92 -39.72 16.01
CA LEU A 55 11.24 -38.85 16.99
C LEU A 55 12.13 -37.69 17.45
N LEU A 56 13.43 -37.95 17.70
CA LEU A 56 14.37 -36.90 18.06
C LEU A 56 14.54 -35.86 16.93
N PHE A 57 14.69 -36.34 15.68
CA PHE A 57 14.79 -35.42 14.54
C PHE A 57 13.52 -34.61 14.32
N SER A 58 12.34 -35.21 14.46
CA SER A 58 11.06 -34.47 14.35
C SER A 58 10.88 -33.45 15.50
N ALA A 59 11.24 -33.80 16.72
CA ALA A 59 11.20 -32.88 17.84
C ALA A 59 12.19 -31.72 17.69
N LEU A 60 13.42 -31.99 17.23
CA LEU A 60 14.41 -30.94 16.96
C LEU A 60 13.98 -30.04 15.80
N SER A 61 13.38 -30.59 14.75
CA SER A 61 12.83 -29.80 13.63
C SER A 61 11.67 -28.94 14.08
N TYR A 62 10.80 -29.46 14.93
CA TYR A 62 9.69 -28.69 15.50
C TYR A 62 10.18 -27.54 16.40
N LEU A 63 11.11 -27.85 17.32
CA LEU A 63 11.72 -26.82 18.17
C LEU A 63 12.47 -25.77 17.34
N GLY A 64 13.19 -26.17 16.30
CA GLY A 64 13.86 -25.28 15.37
C GLY A 64 12.88 -24.38 14.62
N PHE A 65 11.75 -24.92 14.18
CA PHE A 65 10.69 -24.15 13.53
C PHE A 65 10.03 -23.16 14.50
N GLU A 66 9.67 -23.58 15.71
CA GLU A 66 9.09 -22.70 16.74
C GLU A 66 10.05 -21.58 17.14
N THR A 67 11.32 -21.90 17.35
CA THR A 67 12.32 -20.86 17.66
C THR A 67 12.52 -19.89 16.51
N TYR A 68 12.54 -20.36 15.27
CA TYR A 68 12.59 -19.50 14.09
C TYR A 68 11.36 -18.58 14.00
N GLN A 69 10.17 -19.09 14.25
CA GLN A 69 8.92 -18.31 14.28
C GLN A 69 8.98 -17.19 15.32
N VAL A 70 9.39 -17.52 16.55
CA VAL A 70 9.51 -16.55 17.65
C VAL A 70 10.55 -15.48 17.32
N ILE A 71 11.72 -15.85 16.80
CA ILE A 71 12.78 -14.91 16.43
C ILE A 71 12.31 -14.01 15.27
N SER A 72 11.67 -14.58 14.25
CA SER A 72 11.16 -13.80 13.11
C SER A 72 10.06 -12.83 13.52
N GLN A 73 9.14 -13.25 14.38
CA GLN A 73 8.11 -12.37 14.93
C GLN A 73 8.70 -11.25 15.79
N ALA A 74 9.67 -11.55 16.66
CA ALA A 74 10.35 -10.55 17.47
C ALA A 74 11.11 -9.54 16.60
N ALA A 75 11.76 -9.98 15.53
CA ALA A 75 12.45 -9.10 14.59
C ALA A 75 11.48 -8.19 13.83
N VAL A 76 10.32 -8.70 13.39
CA VAL A 76 9.27 -7.91 12.75
C VAL A 76 8.71 -6.86 13.72
N VAL A 77 8.37 -7.25 14.95
CA VAL A 77 7.86 -6.32 15.96
C VAL A 77 8.88 -5.21 16.27
N HIS A 78 10.16 -5.56 16.37
CA HIS A 78 11.19 -4.55 16.61
C HIS A 78 11.40 -3.61 15.41
N ALA A 79 11.31 -4.13 14.19
CA ALA A 79 11.40 -3.32 12.97
C ALA A 79 10.19 -2.36 12.85
N THR A 80 8.97 -2.83 13.12
CA THR A 80 7.77 -1.98 13.10
C THR A 80 7.80 -0.90 14.16
N ALA A 81 8.19 -1.22 15.41
CA ALA A 81 8.35 -0.24 16.49
C ALA A 81 9.35 0.87 16.11
N LYS A 82 10.45 0.50 15.44
CA LYS A 82 11.43 1.47 14.96
C LYS A 82 10.87 2.37 13.86
N VAL A 83 10.05 1.85 12.95
CA VAL A 83 9.39 2.66 11.91
C VAL A 83 8.39 3.62 12.55
N GLU A 84 7.58 3.19 13.50
CA GLU A 84 6.65 4.05 14.23
C GLU A 84 7.36 5.23 14.92
N GLU A 85 8.47 4.98 15.60
CA GLU A 85 9.28 6.03 16.22
C GLU A 85 9.78 7.06 15.18
N ILE A 86 10.21 6.60 14.00
CA ILE A 86 10.64 7.48 12.91
C ILE A 86 9.47 8.31 12.37
N LEU A 87 8.28 7.72 12.23
CA LEU A 87 7.09 8.41 11.77
C LEU A 87 6.66 9.49 12.76
N GLU A 88 6.65 9.19 14.06
CA GLU A 88 6.36 10.17 15.12
C GLU A 88 7.38 11.33 15.10
N GLN A 89 8.66 11.01 14.98
CA GLN A 89 9.70 12.03 14.86
C GLN A 89 9.55 12.88 13.59
N ALA A 90 9.19 12.27 12.47
CA ALA A 90 8.96 12.97 11.21
C ALA A 90 7.76 13.91 11.30
N ASP A 91 6.67 13.47 11.92
CA ASP A 91 5.48 14.29 12.10
C ASP A 91 5.75 15.45 13.08
N TYR A 92 6.49 15.22 14.16
CA TYR A 92 6.95 16.29 15.06
C TYR A 92 7.81 17.34 14.35
N LEU A 93 8.79 16.90 13.52
CA LEU A 93 9.65 17.82 12.76
C LEU A 93 8.85 18.62 11.73
N TYR A 94 7.83 18.02 11.15
CA TYR A 94 6.93 18.71 10.23
C TYR A 94 6.10 19.79 10.92
N GLU A 95 5.48 19.45 12.05
CA GLU A 95 4.68 20.40 12.84
C GLU A 95 5.52 21.55 13.41
N SER A 96 6.77 21.29 13.75
CA SER A 96 7.71 22.31 14.22
C SER A 96 8.33 23.18 13.11
N GLY A 97 8.04 22.88 11.82
CA GLY A 97 8.57 23.63 10.68
C GLY A 97 10.05 23.35 10.37
N GLU A 98 10.61 22.30 10.93
CA GLU A 98 12.02 21.91 10.78
C GLU A 98 12.27 21.14 9.47
N THR A 99 11.92 21.73 8.34
CA THR A 99 11.86 21.11 7.01
C THR A 99 13.16 20.39 6.62
N GLU A 100 14.33 21.00 6.89
CA GLU A 100 15.60 20.38 6.54
C GLU A 100 15.95 19.16 7.39
N LYS A 101 15.64 19.22 8.69
CA LYS A 101 15.87 18.09 9.59
C LYS A 101 14.95 16.94 9.20
N LEU A 102 13.69 17.25 8.88
CA LEU A 102 12.72 16.29 8.38
C LEU A 102 13.24 15.58 7.12
N TYR A 103 13.68 16.35 6.12
CA TYR A 103 14.22 15.78 4.89
C TYR A 103 15.45 14.91 5.14
N ARG A 104 16.40 15.38 5.98
CA ARG A 104 17.59 14.60 6.33
C ARG A 104 17.25 13.28 7.06
N LEU A 105 16.24 13.29 7.91
CA LEU A 105 15.75 12.08 8.56
C LEU A 105 15.20 11.10 7.51
N LEU A 106 14.26 11.56 6.69
CA LEU A 106 13.52 10.69 5.77
C LEU A 106 14.32 10.21 4.56
N ILE A 107 15.30 10.98 4.07
CA ILE A 107 16.11 10.59 2.91
C ILE A 107 16.94 9.33 3.16
N SER A 108 17.27 9.02 4.42
CA SER A 108 17.95 7.77 4.78
C SER A 108 17.07 6.55 4.56
N TYR A 109 15.75 6.74 4.40
CA TYR A 109 14.75 5.70 4.15
C TYR A 109 14.21 5.72 2.72
N LYS A 110 14.89 6.36 1.78
CA LYS A 110 14.45 6.47 0.38
C LYS A 110 14.24 5.12 -0.33
N GLU A 111 14.92 4.07 0.11
CA GLU A 111 14.75 2.70 -0.41
C GLU A 111 13.73 1.88 0.39
N SER A 112 12.98 2.52 1.29
CA SER A 112 11.96 1.83 2.09
C SER A 112 10.83 1.29 1.21
N GLU A 113 10.25 0.19 1.69
CA GLU A 113 9.02 -0.41 1.16
C GLU A 113 7.76 0.06 1.92
N ASP A 114 7.92 0.95 2.89
CA ASP A 114 6.84 1.46 3.71
C ASP A 114 6.22 2.72 3.07
N ALA A 115 4.93 2.65 2.74
CA ALA A 115 4.20 3.74 2.11
C ALA A 115 4.14 4.99 2.98
N GLU A 116 4.10 4.83 4.32
CA GLU A 116 4.01 5.93 5.27
C GLU A 116 5.32 6.75 5.33
N LEU A 117 6.46 6.11 5.19
CA LEU A 117 7.75 6.78 5.05
C LEU A 117 7.89 7.46 3.69
N LEU A 118 7.47 6.78 2.62
CA LEU A 118 7.66 7.27 1.25
C LEU A 118 6.82 8.51 0.94
N TRP A 119 5.54 8.57 1.33
CA TRP A 119 4.76 9.77 1.07
C TRP A 119 5.21 10.98 1.92
N ARG A 120 5.72 10.72 3.15
CA ARG A 120 6.31 11.79 3.98
C ARG A 120 7.61 12.30 3.36
N LEU A 121 8.41 11.41 2.75
CA LEU A 121 9.60 11.80 2.01
C LEU A 121 9.25 12.62 0.77
N ALA A 122 8.20 12.24 0.02
CA ALA A 122 7.70 13.03 -1.10
C ALA A 122 7.32 14.44 -0.66
N ARG A 123 6.56 14.59 0.44
CA ARG A 123 6.21 15.87 1.06
C ARG A 123 7.47 16.67 1.41
N ALA A 124 8.40 16.07 2.14
CA ALA A 124 9.61 16.74 2.58
C ALA A 124 10.49 17.20 1.41
N SER A 125 10.63 16.38 0.36
CA SER A 125 11.37 16.74 -0.86
C SER A 125 10.76 17.95 -1.56
N ARG A 126 9.43 17.97 -1.68
CA ARG A 126 8.67 19.12 -2.22
C ARG A 126 8.86 20.38 -1.36
N ASP A 127 8.77 20.25 -0.05
CA ASP A 127 8.92 21.39 0.87
C ASP A 127 10.33 21.98 0.79
N ILE A 128 11.39 21.17 0.68
CA ILE A 128 12.75 21.65 0.42
C ILE A 128 12.84 22.36 -0.93
N ALA A 129 12.19 21.83 -1.97
CA ALA A 129 12.17 22.47 -3.28
C ALA A 129 11.55 23.89 -3.25
N GLN A 130 10.60 24.12 -2.34
CA GLN A 130 9.94 25.42 -2.22
C GLN A 130 10.70 26.46 -1.38
N LEU A 131 11.80 26.09 -0.72
CA LEU A 131 12.60 27.05 0.02
C LEU A 131 13.25 28.07 -0.93
N SER A 132 13.24 29.33 -0.52
CA SER A 132 13.78 30.46 -1.32
C SER A 132 15.27 30.33 -1.65
N ARG A 133 15.99 29.57 -0.86
CA ARG A 133 17.45 29.31 -1.02
C ARG A 133 17.79 28.15 -1.94
N THR A 134 16.80 27.33 -2.34
CA THR A 134 17.00 26.18 -3.24
C THR A 134 17.18 26.69 -4.68
N SER A 135 18.23 26.28 -5.37
CA SER A 135 18.46 26.65 -6.77
C SER A 135 17.39 26.05 -7.70
N GLU A 136 17.19 26.64 -8.88
CA GLU A 136 16.15 26.17 -9.81
C GLU A 136 16.44 24.74 -10.31
N GLU A 137 17.70 24.39 -10.51
CA GLU A 137 18.13 23.04 -10.90
C GLU A 137 17.80 22.03 -9.79
N GLU A 138 18.05 22.43 -8.54
CA GLU A 138 17.77 21.57 -7.38
C GLU A 138 16.28 21.45 -7.12
N LYS A 139 15.52 22.56 -7.26
CA LYS A 139 14.05 22.53 -7.19
C LYS A 139 13.49 21.52 -8.17
N LYS A 140 13.89 21.64 -9.44
CA LYS A 140 13.45 20.71 -10.48
C LYS A 140 13.76 19.26 -10.11
N ARG A 141 15.00 18.96 -9.71
CA ARG A 141 15.40 17.62 -9.29
C ARG A 141 14.53 17.08 -8.14
N LEU A 142 14.35 17.88 -7.09
CA LEU A 142 13.58 17.50 -5.91
C LEU A 142 12.08 17.28 -6.22
N VAL A 143 11.50 18.06 -7.13
CA VAL A 143 10.12 17.89 -7.57
C VAL A 143 9.92 16.55 -8.30
N TYR A 144 10.84 16.17 -9.18
CA TYR A 144 10.78 14.87 -9.86
C TYR A 144 11.04 13.70 -8.88
N GLU A 145 11.99 13.85 -7.96
CA GLU A 145 12.22 12.85 -6.90
C GLU A 145 10.99 12.69 -6.00
N ALA A 146 10.32 13.80 -5.64
CA ALA A 146 9.08 13.77 -4.86
C ALA A 146 7.97 12.99 -5.57
N LEU A 147 7.83 13.17 -6.89
CA LEU A 147 6.85 12.40 -7.66
C LEU A 147 7.18 10.90 -7.65
N GLU A 148 8.45 10.53 -7.78
CA GLU A 148 8.85 9.13 -7.75
C GLU A 148 8.57 8.48 -6.38
N TYR A 149 8.87 9.18 -5.27
CA TYR A 149 8.55 8.69 -3.94
C TYR A 149 7.04 8.57 -3.72
N ALA A 150 6.26 9.54 -4.17
CA ALA A 150 4.79 9.49 -4.06
C ALA A 150 4.18 8.34 -4.88
N LYS A 151 4.71 8.10 -6.09
CA LYS A 151 4.32 6.97 -6.92
C LYS A 151 4.62 5.63 -6.25
N ARG A 152 5.83 5.46 -5.73
CA ARG A 152 6.21 4.26 -4.97
C ARG A 152 5.35 4.07 -3.72
N ALA A 153 5.02 5.14 -3.00
CA ALA A 153 4.11 5.06 -1.85
C ALA A 153 2.75 4.49 -2.25
N LEU A 154 2.22 4.94 -3.38
CA LEU A 154 0.95 4.46 -3.92
C LEU A 154 1.01 2.99 -4.35
N GLU A 155 2.10 2.57 -5.01
CA GLU A 155 2.36 1.17 -5.38
C GLU A 155 2.43 0.24 -4.16
N LYS A 156 2.94 0.74 -3.02
CA LYS A 156 3.03 -0.05 -1.78
C LYS A 156 1.71 -0.10 -1.01
N ASN A 157 0.89 0.94 -1.07
CA ASN A 157 -0.40 0.99 -0.39
C ASN A 157 -1.42 1.88 -1.13
N GLU A 158 -2.20 1.29 -2.01
CA GLU A 158 -3.30 1.95 -2.73
C GLU A 158 -4.46 2.38 -1.82
N SER A 159 -4.50 1.93 -0.57
CA SER A 159 -5.54 2.34 0.39
C SER A 159 -5.09 3.52 1.27
N SER A 160 -3.91 4.09 1.05
CA SER A 160 -3.43 5.26 1.77
C SER A 160 -3.96 6.55 1.10
N PHE A 161 -4.87 7.26 1.79
CA PHE A 161 -5.35 8.55 1.32
C PHE A 161 -4.20 9.56 1.14
N ALA A 162 -3.20 9.50 2.02
CA ALA A 162 -2.04 10.38 1.97
C ALA A 162 -1.17 10.10 0.73
N ALA A 163 -1.00 8.84 0.34
CA ALA A 163 -0.29 8.49 -0.89
C ALA A 163 -1.00 9.05 -2.13
N HIS A 164 -2.33 8.92 -2.23
CA HIS A 164 -3.13 9.52 -3.30
C HIS A 164 -3.00 11.04 -3.32
N LYS A 165 -3.17 11.69 -2.18
CA LYS A 165 -3.04 13.14 -2.05
C LYS A 165 -1.68 13.64 -2.52
N TRP A 166 -0.59 13.06 -2.01
CA TRP A 166 0.74 13.52 -2.34
C TRP A 166 1.15 13.19 -3.77
N TYR A 167 0.65 12.08 -4.33
CA TYR A 167 0.84 11.78 -5.74
C TYR A 167 0.19 12.84 -6.65
N ALA A 168 -1.06 13.23 -6.37
CA ALA A 168 -1.75 14.29 -7.12
C ALA A 168 -1.03 15.64 -7.02
N ILE A 169 -0.54 16.01 -5.82
CA ILE A 169 0.23 17.24 -5.61
C ILE A 169 1.53 17.21 -6.42
N CYS A 170 2.30 16.12 -6.33
CA CYS A 170 3.58 16.00 -7.02
C CYS A 170 3.44 15.97 -8.56
N ILE A 171 2.40 15.33 -9.09
CA ILE A 171 2.08 15.40 -10.54
C ILE A 171 1.79 16.83 -10.97
N SER A 172 1.05 17.58 -10.16
CA SER A 172 0.76 19.00 -10.44
C SER A 172 2.04 19.82 -10.51
N ASP A 173 2.94 19.65 -9.54
CA ASP A 173 4.20 20.39 -9.47
C ASP A 173 5.13 20.04 -10.66
N VAL A 174 5.24 18.78 -11.05
CA VAL A 174 6.00 18.35 -12.24
C VAL A 174 5.40 18.97 -13.52
N GLY A 175 4.07 19.09 -13.57
CA GLY A 175 3.38 19.71 -14.70
C GLY A 175 3.84 21.15 -14.98
N ASP A 176 4.37 21.87 -13.99
CA ASP A 176 4.91 23.22 -14.16
C ASP A 176 6.19 23.25 -15.01
N TYR A 177 6.95 22.17 -14.99
CA TYR A 177 8.17 22.02 -15.78
C TYR A 177 7.94 21.40 -17.17
N GLU A 178 6.88 20.56 -17.28
CA GLU A 178 6.58 19.84 -18.53
C GLU A 178 5.71 20.62 -19.52
N GLY A 179 5.12 21.73 -19.08
CA GLY A 179 4.35 22.65 -19.90
C GLY A 179 2.86 22.29 -20.03
N ILE A 180 2.15 23.16 -20.74
CA ILE A 180 0.67 23.19 -20.74
C ILE A 180 0.02 21.90 -21.25
N LYS A 181 0.62 21.21 -22.22
CA LYS A 181 0.07 19.96 -22.75
C LYS A 181 0.01 18.88 -21.67
N VAL A 182 1.11 18.73 -20.91
CA VAL A 182 1.21 17.74 -19.84
C VAL A 182 0.33 18.14 -18.67
N LYS A 183 0.28 19.43 -18.32
CA LYS A 183 -0.65 19.95 -17.30
C LYS A 183 -2.11 19.56 -17.57
N ILE A 184 -2.56 19.73 -18.80
CA ILE A 184 -3.94 19.40 -19.19
C ILE A 184 -4.17 17.88 -19.13
N ALA A 185 -3.20 17.08 -19.58
CA ALA A 185 -3.29 15.62 -19.51
C ALA A 185 -3.33 15.13 -18.06
N ASN A 186 -2.47 15.70 -17.21
CA ASN A 186 -2.37 15.33 -15.80
C ASN A 186 -3.59 15.82 -14.99
N ALA A 187 -4.34 16.80 -15.46
CA ALA A 187 -5.49 17.36 -14.72
C ALA A 187 -6.54 16.29 -14.37
N TYR A 188 -6.80 15.34 -15.27
CA TYR A 188 -7.73 14.24 -15.01
C TYR A 188 -7.18 13.27 -13.95
N ILE A 189 -5.90 12.94 -14.04
CA ILE A 189 -5.22 12.06 -13.08
C ILE A 189 -5.23 12.71 -11.70
N ILE A 190 -4.94 14.02 -11.62
CA ILE A 190 -4.97 14.79 -10.37
C ILE A 190 -6.35 14.74 -9.74
N LYS A 191 -7.42 14.95 -10.54
CA LYS A 191 -8.80 14.87 -10.06
C LYS A 191 -9.10 13.50 -9.47
N GLU A 192 -8.84 12.43 -10.20
CA GLU A 192 -9.08 11.05 -9.79
C GLU A 192 -8.41 10.74 -8.44
N HIS A 193 -7.16 11.14 -8.28
CA HIS A 193 -6.43 10.88 -7.05
C HIS A 193 -6.90 11.74 -5.87
N PHE A 194 -7.32 12.99 -6.08
CA PHE A 194 -7.96 13.76 -5.01
C PHE A 194 -9.32 13.19 -4.62
N GLU A 195 -10.15 12.78 -5.58
CA GLU A 195 -11.42 12.10 -5.32
C GLU A 195 -11.19 10.82 -4.51
N LYS A 196 -10.19 10.03 -4.88
CA LYS A 196 -9.83 8.82 -4.14
C LYS A 196 -9.31 9.11 -2.74
N ALA A 197 -8.51 10.14 -2.56
CA ALA A 197 -8.05 10.57 -1.24
C ALA A 197 -9.23 10.99 -0.34
N ILE A 198 -10.21 11.73 -0.89
CA ILE A 198 -11.42 12.14 -0.19
C ILE A 198 -12.32 10.95 0.16
N GLU A 199 -12.48 10.00 -0.79
CA GLU A 199 -13.21 8.74 -0.54
C GLU A 199 -12.61 7.96 0.64
N LEU A 200 -11.28 7.83 0.67
CA LEU A 200 -10.56 7.11 1.71
C LEU A 200 -10.53 7.84 3.06
N ASN A 201 -10.49 9.17 3.05
CA ASN A 201 -10.55 10.01 4.23
C ASN A 201 -11.40 11.27 3.99
N PRO A 202 -12.72 11.21 4.15
CA PRO A 202 -13.62 12.35 3.95
C PRO A 202 -13.40 13.53 4.91
N LYS A 203 -12.53 13.39 5.90
CA LYS A 203 -12.19 14.43 6.87
C LYS A 203 -10.87 15.13 6.55
N ASP A 204 -10.17 14.74 5.49
CA ASP A 204 -8.93 15.42 5.10
C ASP A 204 -9.22 16.75 4.42
N ALA A 205 -9.27 17.80 5.22
CA ALA A 205 -9.55 19.17 4.75
C ALA A 205 -8.60 19.62 3.62
N THR A 206 -7.36 19.11 3.61
CA THR A 206 -6.38 19.46 2.57
C THR A 206 -6.78 18.90 1.20
N SER A 207 -7.16 17.64 1.11
CA SER A 207 -7.61 17.02 -0.15
C SER A 207 -8.86 17.72 -0.70
N ILE A 208 -9.83 18.02 0.16
CA ILE A 208 -11.06 18.71 -0.23
C ILE A 208 -10.73 20.14 -0.71
N HIS A 209 -9.88 20.86 0.01
CA HIS A 209 -9.45 22.20 -0.40
C HIS A 209 -8.73 22.19 -1.76
N LEU A 210 -7.82 21.26 -1.99
CA LEU A 210 -7.09 21.14 -3.25
C LEU A 210 -8.02 20.76 -4.41
N MET A 211 -9.03 19.93 -4.15
CA MET A 211 -10.07 19.62 -5.13
C MET A 211 -10.89 20.87 -5.47
N GLY A 212 -11.24 21.68 -4.48
CA GLY A 212 -11.90 22.98 -4.71
C GLY A 212 -11.05 23.92 -5.57
N ILE A 213 -9.74 24.01 -5.33
CA ILE A 213 -8.80 24.78 -6.17
C ILE A 213 -8.78 24.24 -7.60
N TRP A 214 -8.75 22.92 -7.75
CA TRP A 214 -8.80 22.28 -9.06
C TRP A 214 -10.09 22.66 -9.80
N CYS A 215 -11.24 22.51 -9.18
CA CYS A 215 -12.54 22.88 -9.74
C CYS A 215 -12.57 24.37 -10.16
N TYR A 216 -12.13 25.26 -9.28
CA TYR A 216 -12.06 26.69 -9.54
C TYR A 216 -11.17 27.00 -10.75
N THR A 217 -9.98 26.40 -10.83
CA THR A 217 -9.03 26.62 -11.93
C THR A 217 -9.66 26.31 -13.29
N PHE A 218 -10.42 25.22 -13.38
CA PHE A 218 -11.05 24.82 -14.62
C PHE A 218 -12.38 25.54 -14.89
N ALA A 219 -13.11 25.96 -13.86
CA ALA A 219 -14.30 26.79 -14.03
C ALA A 219 -13.95 28.18 -14.57
N GLU A 220 -12.91 28.81 -14.04
CA GLU A 220 -12.42 30.14 -14.45
C GLU A 220 -11.64 30.15 -15.77
N MET A 221 -11.33 28.96 -16.36
CA MET A 221 -10.56 28.90 -17.59
C MET A 221 -11.31 29.62 -18.72
N PRO A 222 -10.75 30.71 -19.33
CA PRO A 222 -11.38 31.44 -20.41
C PRO A 222 -11.74 30.53 -21.61
N TRP A 223 -12.88 30.80 -22.23
CA TRP A 223 -13.38 29.97 -23.35
C TRP A 223 -12.39 29.87 -24.50
N TYR A 224 -11.63 30.91 -24.78
CA TYR A 224 -10.62 30.91 -25.85
C TYR A 224 -9.43 30.02 -25.50
N GLN A 225 -8.98 30.03 -24.25
CA GLN A 225 -7.90 29.11 -23.79
C GLN A 225 -8.37 27.66 -23.85
N ARG A 226 -9.60 27.38 -23.44
CA ARG A 226 -10.23 26.06 -23.56
C ARG A 226 -10.30 25.60 -25.00
N LYS A 227 -10.69 26.50 -25.93
CA LYS A 227 -10.76 26.20 -27.37
C LYS A 227 -9.37 25.93 -27.97
N ILE A 228 -8.38 26.74 -27.61
CA ILE A 228 -6.98 26.58 -28.07
C ILE A 228 -6.41 25.26 -27.53
N ALA A 229 -6.59 24.97 -26.24
CA ALA A 229 -6.11 23.74 -25.64
C ALA A 229 -6.72 22.50 -26.32
N LYS A 230 -8.04 22.50 -26.55
CA LYS A 230 -8.74 21.42 -27.25
C LYS A 230 -8.25 21.23 -28.68
N MET A 231 -7.90 22.33 -29.35
CA MET A 231 -7.45 22.27 -30.75
C MET A 231 -6.00 21.76 -30.86
N LEU A 232 -5.12 22.16 -29.93
CA LEU A 232 -3.68 21.93 -30.03
C LEU A 232 -3.19 20.72 -29.24
N PHE A 233 -3.86 20.36 -28.15
CA PHE A 233 -3.32 19.41 -27.17
C PHE A 233 -4.33 18.35 -26.75
N ALA A 234 -5.29 18.72 -25.90
CA ALA A 234 -6.31 17.86 -25.32
C ALA A 234 -7.51 18.69 -24.86
N THR A 235 -8.65 18.08 -24.70
CA THR A 235 -9.82 18.74 -24.11
C THR A 235 -9.56 18.96 -22.62
N PRO A 236 -9.51 20.22 -22.14
CA PRO A 236 -9.40 20.48 -20.71
C PRO A 236 -10.63 19.95 -19.97
N PRO A 237 -10.48 19.57 -18.69
CA PRO A 237 -11.61 19.21 -17.84
C PRO A 237 -12.64 20.33 -17.80
N ASN A 238 -13.90 19.98 -17.62
CA ASN A 238 -14.94 20.93 -17.26
C ASN A 238 -15.15 20.86 -15.75
N SER A 239 -15.32 22.02 -15.16
CA SER A 239 -15.79 22.15 -13.80
C SER A 239 -16.83 23.25 -13.71
N THR A 240 -17.72 23.16 -12.73
CA THR A 240 -18.81 24.10 -12.50
C THR A 240 -18.70 24.70 -11.12
N TYR A 241 -19.33 25.88 -10.93
CA TYR A 241 -19.44 26.47 -9.60
C TYR A 241 -20.27 25.63 -8.63
N GLU A 242 -21.17 24.78 -9.14
CA GLU A 242 -21.93 23.82 -8.32
C GLU A 242 -21.02 22.75 -7.73
N GLU A 243 -20.02 22.26 -8.48
CA GLU A 243 -19.01 21.36 -7.96
C GLU A 243 -18.19 22.03 -6.86
N ILE A 244 -17.78 23.30 -7.04
CA ILE A 244 -17.07 24.09 -6.01
C ILE A 244 -17.92 24.23 -4.74
N GLN A 245 -19.22 24.54 -4.90
CA GLN A 245 -20.14 24.66 -3.76
C GLN A 245 -20.33 23.32 -3.05
N THR A 246 -20.37 22.20 -3.77
CA THR A 246 -20.49 20.87 -3.20
C THR A 246 -19.26 20.53 -2.37
N GLU A 247 -18.07 20.78 -2.88
CA GLU A 247 -16.81 20.59 -2.15
C GLU A 247 -16.73 21.48 -0.90
N ALA A 248 -17.13 22.74 -1.02
CA ALA A 248 -17.20 23.65 0.13
C ALA A 248 -18.22 23.17 1.18
N ALA A 249 -19.37 22.65 0.77
CA ALA A 249 -20.37 22.08 1.68
C ALA A 249 -19.85 20.82 2.39
N GLN A 250 -19.10 19.96 1.69
CA GLN A 250 -18.44 18.82 2.29
C GLN A 250 -17.42 19.22 3.36
N LEU A 251 -16.63 20.26 3.10
CA LEU A 251 -15.72 20.85 4.09
C LEU A 251 -16.48 21.28 5.35
N LEU A 252 -17.55 22.07 5.18
CA LEU A 252 -18.35 22.57 6.30
C LEU A 252 -18.97 21.44 7.11
N THR A 253 -19.50 20.40 6.47
CA THR A 253 -20.06 19.23 7.17
C THR A 253 -18.98 18.44 7.92
N SER A 254 -17.78 18.31 7.36
CA SER A 254 -16.67 17.63 8.01
C SER A 254 -16.19 18.35 9.29
N PHE A 255 -16.29 19.67 9.34
CA PHE A 255 -16.00 20.47 10.54
C PHE A 255 -17.14 20.47 11.54
N SER A 256 -18.41 20.43 11.09
CA SER A 256 -19.58 20.47 11.97
C SER A 256 -19.78 19.18 12.79
N VAL A 257 -19.30 18.03 12.32
CA VAL A 257 -19.41 16.74 13.04
C VAL A 257 -18.41 16.63 14.21
N LYS A 258 -17.51 17.61 14.38
CA LYS A 258 -16.50 17.63 15.46
C LYS A 258 -16.94 18.38 16.74
N ASN A 259 -18.13 18.98 16.74
CA ASN A 259 -18.74 19.62 17.89
C ASN A 259 -19.99 18.80 18.28
#